data_66d9fe75244b8cc4563dc86bcf623ccb
#
_entry.id   66d9fe75244b8cc4563dc86bcf623ccb
#
_cell.length_a   1.000
_cell.length_b   1.000
_cell.length_c   1.000
_cell.angle_alpha   90.00
_cell.angle_beta   90.00
_cell.angle_gamma   90.00
#
_symmetry.space_group_name_H-M   'P 1'
#
loop_
_entity.id
_entity.type
_entity.pdbx_description
1 polymer ?
#
loop_
_entity_poly.entity_id
_entity_poly.type
_entity_poly.pdbx_seq_one_letter_code
_entity_poly.pdbx_strand_id
1 'polypeptide(L)' 'MQDEYLTRCVVDPVSRKFFLYSSEGEERVVDCDTVDQFMAVLELCRDNLDEDTLAYADPLTKSDL' A
#
# COMPACT_ATOMS: atom_id res chain seq x y z
N MET A 1 -3.73 17.31 -19.78
CA MET A 1 -3.08 17.04 -18.76
C MET A 1 -3.63 15.96 -17.96
N GLN A 2 -2.81 15.08 -17.53
CA GLN A 2 -3.25 14.00 -16.81
C GLN A 2 -3.14 14.28 -15.37
N ASP A 3 -4.13 13.99 -14.63
CA ASP A 3 -4.09 14.18 -13.22
C ASP A 3 -4.22 12.86 -12.52
N GLU A 4 -3.39 11.92 -12.94
CA GLU A 4 -3.41 10.62 -12.33
C GLU A 4 -2.97 10.74 -10.89
N TYR A 5 -3.71 10.15 -9.99
CA TYR A 5 -3.35 10.20 -8.59
C TYR A 5 -3.66 8.85 -7.95
N LEU A 6 -3.06 8.64 -6.81
CA LEU A 6 -3.19 7.38 -6.10
C LEU A 6 -4.54 7.31 -5.40
N THR A 7 -5.34 6.32 -5.72
CA THR A 7 -6.64 6.17 -5.10
C THR A 7 -6.62 5.14 -3.99
N ARG A 8 -5.67 4.22 -4.03
CA ARG A 8 -5.61 3.19 -3.02
C ARG A 8 -4.20 2.62 -2.91
N CYS A 9 -3.78 2.36 -1.71
CA CYS A 9 -2.51 1.72 -1.45
C CYS A 9 -2.77 0.58 -0.48
N VAL A 10 -2.52 -0.65 -0.92
CA VAL A 10 -2.74 -1.81 -0.07
C VAL A 10 -1.37 -2.26 0.44
N VAL A 11 -1.23 -2.35 1.75
CA VAL A 11 0.01 -2.73 2.38
C VAL A 11 -0.07 -4.20 2.77
N ASP A 12 0.87 -5.00 2.29
CA ASP A 12 0.92 -6.42 2.60
C ASP A 12 2.15 -6.68 3.46
N PRO A 13 2.02 -6.69 4.76
CA PRO A 13 3.19 -6.85 5.63
C PRO A 13 3.80 -8.25 5.56
N VAL A 14 3.00 -9.23 5.24
CA VAL A 14 3.51 -10.60 5.18
C VAL A 14 4.49 -10.76 4.04
N SER A 15 4.16 -10.22 2.87
CA SER A 15 5.02 -10.34 1.72
C SER A 15 5.93 -9.13 1.54
N ARG A 16 5.79 -8.13 2.38
CA ARG A 16 6.55 -6.89 2.29
C ARG A 16 6.34 -6.23 0.94
N LYS A 17 5.08 -6.10 0.54
CA LYS A 17 4.73 -5.50 -0.72
C LYS A 17 3.71 -4.40 -0.56
N PHE A 18 3.72 -3.48 -1.51
CA PHE A 18 2.72 -2.42 -1.54
C PHE A 18 2.06 -2.48 -2.92
N PHE A 19 0.73 -2.47 -2.91
CA PHE A 19 -0.02 -2.47 -4.16
C PHE A 19 -0.63 -1.10 -4.33
N LEU A 20 -0.24 -0.40 -5.37
CA LEU A 20 -0.68 0.96 -5.61
C LEU A 20 -1.66 1.00 -6.77
N TYR A 21 -2.80 1.62 -6.54
CA TYR A 21 -3.83 1.73 -7.56
C TYR A 21 -4.07 3.20 -7.85
N SER A 22 -4.18 3.55 -9.11
CA SER A 22 -4.33 4.93 -9.52
C SER A 22 -5.73 5.22 -10.02
N SER A 23 -6.02 6.50 -10.18
CA SER A 23 -7.30 6.93 -10.69
C SER A 23 -7.49 6.53 -12.15
N GLU A 24 -6.40 6.19 -12.83
CA GLU A 24 -6.49 5.75 -14.21
C GLU A 24 -6.67 4.24 -14.33
N GLY A 25 -6.76 3.56 -13.21
CA GLY A 25 -6.97 2.12 -13.24
C GLY A 25 -5.71 1.30 -13.32
N GLU A 26 -4.57 1.92 -13.12
CA GLU A 26 -3.31 1.21 -13.17
C GLU A 26 -2.95 0.65 -11.80
N GLU A 27 -2.25 -0.46 -11.82
CA GLU A 27 -1.79 -1.09 -10.60
C GLU A 27 -0.30 -1.26 -10.65
N ARG A 28 0.39 -0.95 -9.56
CA ARG A 28 1.82 -1.14 -9.46
C ARG A 28 2.12 -1.85 -8.16
N VAL A 29 3.16 -2.67 -8.21
CA VAL A 29 3.57 -3.43 -7.04
C VAL A 29 4.99 -3.02 -6.67
N VAL A 30 5.17 -2.67 -5.40
CA VAL A 30 6.48 -2.32 -4.89
C VAL A 30 6.93 -3.43 -3.96
N ASP A 31 8.05 -4.07 -4.31
CA ASP A 31 8.61 -5.13 -3.49
C ASP A 31 9.72 -4.56 -2.63
N CYS A 32 9.71 -4.89 -1.35
CA CYS A 32 10.78 -4.46 -0.45
C CYS A 32 11.62 -5.67 -0.08
N ASP A 33 12.92 -5.53 -0.20
CA ASP A 33 13.83 -6.63 0.08
C ASP A 33 14.00 -6.88 1.56
N THR A 34 13.93 -5.86 2.36
CA THR A 34 14.15 -6.00 3.79
C THR A 34 13.03 -5.36 4.57
N VAL A 35 12.94 -5.74 5.83
CA VAL A 35 11.93 -5.15 6.71
C VAL A 35 12.21 -3.67 6.90
N ASP A 36 13.48 -3.28 6.98
CA ASP A 36 13.82 -1.88 7.15
C ASP A 36 13.32 -1.07 5.97
N GLN A 37 13.48 -1.58 4.77
CA GLN A 37 13.01 -0.89 3.59
C GLN A 37 11.49 -0.83 3.60
N PHE A 38 10.85 -1.91 3.98
CA PHE A 38 9.39 -1.95 4.05
C PHE A 38 8.87 -0.90 5.03
N MET A 39 9.50 -0.80 6.21
CA MET A 39 9.05 0.15 7.20
C MET A 39 9.26 1.59 6.75
N ALA A 40 10.35 1.84 6.04
CA ALA A 40 10.60 3.18 5.55
C ALA A 40 9.54 3.60 4.54
N VAL A 41 9.18 2.71 3.63
CA VAL A 41 8.16 3.00 2.64
C VAL A 41 6.80 3.17 3.32
N LEU A 42 6.54 2.34 4.32
CA LEU A 42 5.27 2.42 5.03
C LEU A 42 5.12 3.77 5.73
N GLU A 43 6.18 4.26 6.33
CA GLU A 43 6.13 5.54 6.99
C GLU A 43 5.85 6.65 5.99
N LEU A 44 6.46 6.57 4.82
CA LEU A 44 6.21 7.56 3.79
C LEU A 44 4.74 7.53 3.37
N CYS A 45 4.19 6.35 3.22
CA CYS A 45 2.80 6.23 2.83
C CYS A 45 1.88 6.78 3.90
N ARG A 46 2.17 6.49 5.15
CA ARG A 46 1.32 6.95 6.23
C ARG A 46 1.37 8.46 6.39
N ASP A 47 2.52 9.07 6.07
CA ASP A 47 2.65 10.50 6.19
C ASP A 47 1.99 11.24 5.04
N ASN A 48 1.92 10.62 3.87
CA ASN A 48 1.47 11.29 2.67
C ASN A 48 0.10 10.87 2.15
N LEU A 49 -0.44 9.79 2.67
CA LEU A 49 -1.73 9.30 2.20
C LEU A 49 -2.77 9.37 3.29
N ASP A 50 -4.01 9.55 2.87
CA ASP A 50 -5.12 9.57 3.82
C ASP A 50 -5.43 8.17 4.28
N GLU A 51 -6.10 8.07 5.41
CA GLU A 51 -6.48 6.77 5.93
C GLU A 51 -7.40 6.05 4.97
N ASP A 52 -8.19 6.79 4.22
CA ASP A 52 -9.11 6.18 3.28
C ASP A 52 -8.36 5.56 2.11
N THR A 53 -7.20 6.11 1.77
CA THR A 53 -6.41 5.60 0.67
C THR A 53 -5.56 4.42 1.08
N LEU A 54 -5.10 4.43 2.32
CA LEU A 54 -4.20 3.41 2.81
C LEU A 54 -4.98 2.25 3.43
N ALA A 55 -4.74 1.05 2.94
CA ALA A 55 -5.40 -0.13 3.47
C ALA A 55 -4.35 -1.19 3.75
N TYR A 56 -4.67 -2.10 4.65
CA TYR A 56 -3.76 -3.17 5.00
C TYR A 56 -4.34 -4.51 4.59
N ALA A 57 -3.55 -5.28 3.90
CA ALA A 57 -3.94 -6.64 3.55
C ALA A 57 -3.46 -7.54 4.67
N ASP A 58 -4.37 -7.94 5.50
CA ASP A 58 -4.02 -8.76 6.64
C ASP A 58 -4.91 -9.99 6.67
N PRO A 59 -4.45 -11.05 6.11
CA PRO A 59 -5.27 -12.27 6.04
C PRO A 59 -5.65 -12.81 7.40
N LEU A 60 -4.87 -12.52 8.39
CA LEU A 60 -5.19 -13.05 9.71
C LEU A 60 -6.37 -12.34 10.32
N THR A 61 -6.56 -11.12 9.98
CA THR A 61 -7.66 -10.38 10.53
C THR A 61 -8.96 -10.90 10.07
N LYS A 62 -8.99 -11.36 8.86
CA LYS A 62 -10.23 -11.78 8.34
C LYS A 62 -10.67 -12.99 8.93
N SER A 63 -9.84 -13.73 9.42
CA SER A 63 -10.31 -14.94 9.93
C SER A 63 -11.05 -14.81 11.16
N ASP A 64 -11.16 -13.88 11.65
CA ASP A 64 -11.89 -13.76 12.77
C ASP A 64 -13.11 -14.02 12.81
N LEU A 65 -13.33 -14.43 12.72
CA LEU A 65 -14.38 -14.76 12.81
C LEU A 65 -14.87 -15.21 12.98
#